data_e485116fcbb58aa623c744202b5e5f69
#
_entry.id   e485116fcbb58aa623c744202b5e5f69
#
_cell.length_a   1.000
_cell.length_b   1.000
_cell.length_c   1.000
_cell.angle_alpha   90.00
_cell.angle_beta   90.00
_cell.angle_gamma   90.00
#
_symmetry.space_group_name_H-M   'P 1'
#
loop_
_entity.id
_entity.type
_entity.pdbx_description
1 polymer ?
#
loop_
_entity_poly.entity_id
_entity_poly.type
_entity_poly.pdbx_seq_one_letter_code
_entity_poly.pdbx_strand_id
1 'polypeptide(L)'
;FTNHKFMNNGLDAVITDPGLGGVTGNPNDNGKFKVPSLRNIAYTAPYMHDGRFQTLMQVVEFYNSGTHANSPNIDPSMGDIIRSGGLGLNLQERMALVAFLNTLTDTSVETDTLFQNPFKSQNKSINFRDF
;
A
#
# COMPACT_ATOMS: atom_id res chain seq x y z
N PHE A 1 6.05 -9.86 -6.60
CA PHE A 1 5.84 -8.50 -6.09
C PHE A 1 5.09 -8.46 -4.75
N THR A 2 4.91 -9.57 -4.08
CA THR A 2 4.46 -9.70 -2.68
C THR A 2 4.99 -11.02 -2.12
N ASN A 3 5.17 -11.09 -0.79
CA ASN A 3 5.54 -12.32 -0.10
C ASN A 3 4.35 -13.00 0.59
N HIS A 4 3.14 -12.41 0.46
CA HIS A 4 1.89 -12.88 1.08
C HIS A 4 1.89 -12.94 2.61
N LYS A 5 2.88 -12.36 3.28
CA LYS A 5 3.01 -12.34 4.74
C LYS A 5 2.28 -11.16 5.35
N PHE A 6 2.06 -11.23 6.66
CA PHE A 6 1.65 -10.11 7.49
C PHE A 6 2.90 -9.57 8.19
N MET A 7 3.12 -8.26 8.05
CA MET A 7 4.35 -7.60 8.53
C MET A 7 4.01 -6.24 9.13
N ASN A 8 4.77 -5.83 10.14
CA ASN A 8 4.79 -4.44 10.61
C ASN A 8 6.02 -3.75 10.00
N ASN A 9 5.80 -2.70 9.27
CA ASN A 9 6.84 -1.92 8.59
C ASN A 9 7.33 -0.70 9.40
N GLY A 10 6.93 -0.58 10.67
CA GLY A 10 7.33 0.54 11.52
C GLY A 10 6.64 1.85 11.20
N LEU A 11 5.39 1.80 10.69
CA LEU A 11 4.63 3.01 10.33
C LEU A 11 4.29 3.87 11.54
N ASP A 12 4.03 3.25 12.70
CA ASP A 12 3.67 3.91 13.93
C ASP A 12 4.57 3.49 15.09
N ALA A 13 4.96 4.44 15.94
CA ALA A 13 5.70 4.16 17.18
C ALA A 13 4.79 3.51 18.23
N VAL A 14 3.49 3.84 18.21
CA VAL A 14 2.45 3.28 19.08
C VAL A 14 1.35 2.72 18.19
N ILE A 15 1.08 1.43 18.34
CA ILE A 15 0.06 0.74 17.52
C ILE A 15 -1.32 1.11 18.05
N THR A 16 -2.11 1.80 17.22
CA THR A 16 -3.51 2.13 17.48
C THR A 16 -4.46 1.18 16.75
N ASP A 17 -4.07 0.69 15.56
CA ASP A 17 -4.78 -0.34 14.83
C ASP A 17 -4.06 -1.70 15.02
N PRO A 18 -4.69 -2.67 15.68
CA PRO A 18 -4.07 -3.96 15.94
C PRO A 18 -3.85 -4.80 14.65
N GLY A 19 -4.48 -4.46 13.52
CA GLY A 19 -4.34 -5.22 12.29
C GLY A 19 -4.64 -6.70 12.46
N LEU A 20 -3.69 -7.57 12.09
CA LEU A 20 -3.83 -9.03 12.28
C LEU A 20 -4.08 -9.43 13.73
N GLY A 21 -3.49 -8.72 14.69
CA GLY A 21 -3.69 -8.99 16.13
C GLY A 21 -5.13 -8.85 16.57
N GLY A 22 -5.91 -7.96 15.94
CA GLY A 22 -7.35 -7.83 16.19
C GLY A 22 -8.16 -9.06 15.76
N VAL A 23 -7.64 -9.84 14.81
CA VAL A 23 -8.27 -11.08 14.33
C VAL A 23 -7.80 -12.30 15.12
N THR A 24 -6.49 -12.39 15.37
CA THR A 24 -5.88 -13.55 16.03
C THR A 24 -5.98 -13.52 17.56
N GLY A 25 -6.19 -12.34 18.15
CA GLY A 25 -6.10 -12.12 19.59
C GLY A 25 -4.68 -12.27 20.16
N ASN A 26 -3.67 -12.45 19.31
CA ASN A 26 -2.28 -12.61 19.72
C ASN A 26 -1.57 -11.23 19.74
N PRO A 27 -1.07 -10.77 20.90
CA PRO A 27 -0.37 -9.49 21.01
C PRO A 27 0.85 -9.36 20.09
N ASN A 28 1.51 -10.48 19.75
CA ASN A 28 2.64 -10.50 18.83
C ASN A 28 2.25 -10.23 17.37
N ASP A 29 0.96 -10.22 17.05
CA ASP A 29 0.44 -9.92 15.72
C ASP A 29 -0.08 -8.49 15.60
N ASN A 30 -0.08 -7.72 16.70
CA ASN A 30 -0.51 -6.34 16.68
C ASN A 30 0.36 -5.48 15.75
N GLY A 31 -0.30 -4.67 14.92
CA GLY A 31 0.32 -3.77 13.97
C GLY A 31 0.83 -4.45 12.69
N LYS A 32 0.56 -5.74 12.51
CA LYS A 32 0.90 -6.45 11.27
C LYS A 32 -0.24 -6.35 10.27
N PHE A 33 0.11 -5.96 9.05
CA PHE A 33 -0.79 -5.89 7.90
C PHE A 33 -0.29 -6.76 6.76
N LYS A 34 -1.21 -7.24 5.93
CA LYS A 34 -0.86 -8.07 4.78
C LYS A 34 -0.03 -7.24 3.78
N VAL A 35 1.13 -7.76 3.37
CA VAL A 35 1.95 -7.14 2.33
C VAL A 35 1.21 -7.18 0.98
N PRO A 36 0.83 -6.01 0.42
CA PRO A 36 0.12 -5.94 -0.84
C PRO A 36 1.03 -6.26 -2.03
N SER A 37 0.43 -6.53 -3.19
CA SER A 37 1.19 -6.58 -4.44
C SER A 37 1.60 -5.18 -4.87
N LEU A 38 2.75 -5.06 -5.52
CA LEU A 38 3.19 -3.80 -6.15
C LEU A 38 2.63 -3.62 -7.57
N ARG A 39 1.91 -4.63 -8.12
CA ARG A 39 1.25 -4.50 -9.43
C ARG A 39 0.19 -3.41 -9.38
N ASN A 40 0.21 -2.55 -10.38
CA ASN A 40 -0.72 -1.42 -10.50
C ASN A 40 -0.69 -0.45 -9.31
N ILE A 41 0.44 -0.40 -8.58
CA ILE A 41 0.55 0.40 -7.36
C ILE A 41 0.26 1.89 -7.61
N ALA A 42 0.55 2.41 -8.82
CA ALA A 42 0.27 3.79 -9.16
C ALA A 42 -1.23 4.15 -9.13
N TYR A 43 -2.13 3.16 -9.30
CA TYR A 43 -3.59 3.36 -9.27
C TYR A 43 -4.20 3.18 -7.88
N THR A 44 -3.43 2.72 -6.89
CA THR A 44 -3.98 2.29 -5.60
C THR A 44 -3.79 3.30 -4.46
N ALA A 45 -3.52 4.56 -4.78
CA ALA A 45 -3.54 5.63 -3.77
C ALA A 45 -4.95 5.74 -3.14
N PRO A 46 -5.05 6.10 -1.84
CA PRO A 46 -3.97 6.40 -0.90
C PRO A 46 -3.27 5.15 -0.36
N TYR A 47 -2.03 5.32 0.13
CA TYR A 47 -1.15 4.23 0.56
C TYR A 47 -1.11 4.06 2.07
N MET A 48 -0.62 2.89 2.52
CA MET A 48 -0.64 2.30 3.85
C MET A 48 -2.04 1.82 4.24
N HIS A 49 -2.13 1.13 5.40
CA HIS A 49 -3.40 0.56 5.85
C HIS A 49 -4.47 1.61 6.20
N ASP A 50 -4.03 2.81 6.56
CA ASP A 50 -4.88 3.94 6.95
C ASP A 50 -4.98 5.05 5.86
N GLY A 51 -4.31 4.86 4.72
CA GLY A 51 -4.39 5.79 3.61
C GLY A 51 -3.67 7.13 3.83
N ARG A 52 -2.71 7.22 4.77
CA ARG A 52 -2.07 8.50 5.13
C ARG A 52 -1.20 9.11 4.04
N PHE A 53 -0.68 8.32 3.11
CA PHE A 53 0.16 8.83 2.02
C PHE A 53 -0.62 8.87 0.69
N GLN A 54 -0.57 10.01 0.04
CA GLN A 54 -1.30 10.27 -1.20
C GLN A 54 -0.46 9.97 -2.45
N THR A 55 0.88 9.89 -2.31
CA THR A 55 1.79 9.71 -3.44
C THR A 55 2.83 8.63 -3.17
N LEU A 56 3.33 7.99 -4.23
CA LEU A 56 4.44 7.03 -4.14
C LEU A 56 5.70 7.67 -3.58
N MET A 57 5.93 8.97 -3.85
CA MET A 57 7.08 9.67 -3.28
C MET A 57 7.00 9.72 -1.76
N GLN A 58 5.82 9.98 -1.17
CA GLN A 58 5.64 9.97 0.28
C GLN A 58 5.91 8.58 0.89
N VAL A 59 5.53 7.51 0.18
CA VAL A 59 5.84 6.13 0.59
C VAL A 59 7.36 5.89 0.58
N VAL A 60 8.04 6.30 -0.48
CA VAL A 60 9.50 6.17 -0.60
C VAL A 60 10.22 6.99 0.48
N GLU A 61 9.76 8.22 0.76
CA GLU A 61 10.28 9.05 1.84
C GLU A 61 10.11 8.39 3.21
N PHE A 62 8.96 7.78 3.46
CA PHE A 62 8.74 7.04 4.70
C PHE A 62 9.80 5.94 4.89
N TYR A 63 10.05 5.10 3.90
CA TYR A 63 11.08 4.07 3.99
C TYR A 63 12.50 4.66 4.01
N ASN A 64 12.68 5.85 3.45
CA ASN A 64 13.98 6.52 3.42
C ASN A 64 14.41 7.06 4.78
N SER A 65 13.47 7.56 5.60
CA SER A 65 13.81 8.24 6.86
C SER A 65 12.70 8.28 7.92
N GLY A 66 11.52 7.76 7.63
CA GLY A 66 10.32 7.91 8.47
C GLY A 66 9.94 6.68 9.30
N THR A 67 10.70 5.59 9.24
CA THR A 67 10.35 4.34 9.96
C THR A 67 10.63 4.47 11.45
N HIS A 68 9.69 4.00 12.29
CA HIS A 68 9.82 4.02 13.74
C HIS A 68 10.50 2.76 14.27
N ALA A 69 11.76 2.90 14.70
CA ALA A 69 12.57 1.79 15.25
C ALA A 69 11.96 1.13 16.49
N ASN A 70 11.19 1.88 17.25
CA ASN A 70 10.55 1.42 18.49
C ASN A 70 9.14 0.88 18.26
N SER A 71 8.69 0.71 17.02
CA SER A 71 7.39 0.12 16.72
C SER A 71 7.31 -1.31 17.29
N PRO A 72 6.29 -1.63 18.10
CA PRO A 72 6.12 -2.99 18.62
C PRO A 72 5.94 -4.01 17.47
N ASN A 73 6.51 -5.20 17.60
CA ASN A 73 6.39 -6.29 16.63
C ASN A 73 6.88 -5.93 15.21
N ILE A 74 7.79 -4.97 15.10
CA ILE A 74 8.37 -4.60 13.80
C ILE A 74 8.99 -5.82 13.13
N ASP A 75 8.80 -5.95 11.82
CA ASP A 75 9.33 -7.10 11.09
C ASP A 75 10.87 -7.10 11.10
N PRO A 76 11.52 -8.26 11.37
CA PRO A 76 12.97 -8.35 11.38
C PRO A 76 13.65 -7.90 10.08
N SER A 77 12.98 -8.03 8.93
CA SER A 77 13.50 -7.57 7.63
C SER A 77 13.67 -6.04 7.56
N MET A 78 12.98 -5.29 8.44
CA MET A 78 13.17 -3.84 8.58
C MET A 78 14.41 -3.46 9.38
N GLY A 79 15.05 -4.44 10.07
CA GLY A 79 16.12 -4.18 11.02
C GLY A 79 17.33 -3.48 10.42
N ASP A 80 17.70 -3.81 9.19
CA ASP A 80 18.83 -3.16 8.49
C ASP A 80 18.52 -1.73 8.08
N ILE A 81 17.30 -1.48 7.58
CA ILE A 81 16.81 -0.15 7.23
C ILE A 81 16.83 0.74 8.46
N ILE A 82 16.33 0.24 9.58
CA ILE A 82 16.24 1.00 10.83
C ILE A 82 17.63 1.29 11.41
N ARG A 83 18.54 0.29 11.42
CA ARG A 83 19.89 0.47 11.92
C ARG A 83 20.70 1.49 11.13
N SER A 84 20.44 1.60 9.83
CA SER A 84 21.08 2.58 8.95
C SER A 84 20.43 3.97 9.02
N GLY A 85 19.33 4.14 9.75
CA GLY A 85 18.59 5.41 9.82
C GLY A 85 17.67 5.65 8.63
N GLY A 86 17.34 4.58 7.89
CA GLY A 86 16.54 4.59 6.66
C GLY A 86 17.32 4.03 5.48
N LEU A 87 16.76 4.14 4.28
CA LEU A 87 17.41 3.65 3.05
C LEU A 87 18.59 4.53 2.60
N GLY A 88 18.67 5.77 3.07
CA GLY A 88 19.76 6.70 2.74
C GLY A 88 19.78 7.14 1.27
N LEU A 89 18.65 7.02 0.56
CA LEU A 89 18.55 7.37 -0.85
C LEU A 89 18.60 8.90 -1.04
N ASN A 90 19.39 9.36 -1.98
CA ASN A 90 19.35 10.75 -2.44
C ASN A 90 18.09 11.03 -3.28
N LEU A 91 17.85 12.30 -3.66
CA LEU A 91 16.64 12.68 -4.39
C LEU A 91 16.53 11.95 -5.75
N GLN A 92 17.62 11.80 -6.49
CA GLN A 92 17.60 11.14 -7.80
C GLN A 92 17.24 9.66 -7.67
N GLU A 93 17.80 8.97 -6.67
CA GLU A 93 17.50 7.55 -6.39
C GLU A 93 16.04 7.36 -5.98
N ARG A 94 15.48 8.26 -5.17
CA ARG A 94 14.06 8.23 -4.81
C ARG A 94 13.16 8.41 -6.03
N MET A 95 13.50 9.37 -6.90
CA MET A 95 12.77 9.58 -8.16
C MET A 95 12.88 8.37 -9.08
N ALA A 96 14.05 7.75 -9.19
CA ALA A 96 14.26 6.54 -9.97
C ALA A 96 13.43 5.36 -9.42
N LEU A 97 13.34 5.21 -8.09
CA LEU A 97 12.51 4.19 -7.46
C LEU A 97 11.02 4.43 -7.75
N VAL A 98 10.55 5.67 -7.65
CA VAL A 98 9.16 6.02 -8.03
C VAL A 98 8.91 5.74 -9.52
N ALA A 99 9.85 6.09 -10.39
CA ALA A 99 9.74 5.79 -11.82
C ALA A 99 9.65 4.27 -12.06
N PHE A 100 10.47 3.48 -11.38
CA PHE A 100 10.38 2.01 -11.43
C PHE A 100 9.00 1.52 -10.96
N LEU A 101 8.47 2.00 -9.83
CA LEU A 101 7.15 1.61 -9.34
C LEU A 101 6.05 1.92 -10.36
N ASN A 102 6.14 3.03 -11.08
CA ASN A 102 5.21 3.37 -12.15
C ASN A 102 5.28 2.40 -13.34
N THR A 103 6.43 1.77 -13.62
CA THR A 103 6.52 0.75 -14.69
C THR A 103 5.75 -0.53 -14.38
N LEU A 104 5.33 -0.74 -13.14
CA LEU A 104 4.52 -1.89 -12.72
C LEU A 104 3.02 -1.69 -13.02
N THR A 105 2.69 -0.64 -13.74
CA THR A 105 1.32 -0.26 -14.12
C THR A 105 0.91 -0.94 -15.41
N ASP A 106 -0.19 -1.66 -15.37
CA ASP A 106 -0.86 -2.24 -16.54
C ASP A 106 -2.09 -1.40 -16.87
N THR A 107 -1.99 -0.61 -17.93
CA THR A 107 -3.08 0.26 -18.37
C THR A 107 -4.24 -0.47 -19.03
N SER A 108 -4.07 -1.75 -19.39
CA SER A 108 -5.15 -2.56 -19.98
C SER A 108 -6.32 -2.72 -19.03
N VAL A 109 -6.08 -2.63 -17.72
CA VAL A 109 -7.14 -2.70 -16.67
C VAL A 109 -8.20 -1.62 -16.85
N GLU A 110 -7.82 -0.45 -17.40
CA GLU A 110 -8.75 0.67 -17.61
C GLU A 110 -9.66 0.46 -18.83
N THR A 111 -9.18 -0.29 -19.82
CA THR A 111 -9.85 -0.47 -21.12
C THR A 111 -10.50 -1.83 -21.27
N ASP A 112 -10.07 -2.85 -20.53
CA ASP A 112 -10.61 -4.20 -20.58
C ASP A 112 -12.05 -4.22 -20.02
N THR A 113 -12.98 -4.66 -20.86
CA THR A 113 -14.40 -4.72 -20.51
C THR A 113 -14.70 -5.63 -19.33
N LEU A 114 -13.82 -6.61 -19.03
CA LEU A 114 -13.94 -7.51 -17.89
C LEU A 114 -13.79 -6.78 -16.55
N PHE A 115 -13.03 -5.66 -16.53
CA PHE A 115 -12.77 -4.85 -15.32
C PHE A 115 -13.60 -3.56 -15.27
N GLN A 116 -14.41 -3.29 -16.32
CA GLN A 116 -15.26 -2.10 -16.33
C GLN A 116 -16.42 -2.24 -15.33
N ASN A 117 -16.94 -1.08 -14.92
CA ASN A 117 -18.12 -1.03 -14.06
C ASN A 117 -19.31 -1.75 -14.72
N PRO A 118 -19.80 -2.87 -14.19
CA PRO A 118 -20.89 -3.63 -14.79
C PRO A 118 -22.21 -2.87 -14.81
N PHE A 119 -22.31 -1.78 -14.04
CA PHE A 119 -23.53 -0.95 -13.98
C PHE A 119 -23.55 0.19 -15.00
N LYS A 120 -22.43 0.44 -15.74
CA LYS A 120 -22.41 1.49 -16.78
C LYS A 120 -23.26 1.16 -18.02
N SER A 121 -23.61 -0.09 -18.24
CA SER A 121 -24.41 -0.53 -19.40
C SER A 121 -25.93 -0.35 -19.23
N GLN A 122 -26.41 0.13 -18.09
CA GLN A 122 -27.85 0.27 -17.79
C GLN A 122 -28.43 1.68 -17.97
N ASN A 123 -27.78 2.57 -18.72
CA ASN A 123 -28.46 3.75 -19.25
C ASN A 123 -29.30 3.41 -20.50
N LYS A 124 -30.07 2.33 -20.48
CA LYS A 124 -31.30 2.28 -21.23
C LYS A 124 -32.31 3.13 -20.46
N SER A 125 -32.57 4.34 -20.95
CA SER A 125 -33.72 5.13 -20.55
C SER A 125 -34.95 4.21 -20.59
N ILE A 126 -35.45 3.83 -19.42
CA ILE A 126 -36.74 3.14 -19.31
C ILE A 126 -37.76 4.23 -19.70
N ASN A 127 -38.26 4.11 -20.92
CA ASN A 127 -39.35 4.94 -21.36
C ASN A 127 -40.61 4.41 -20.66
N PHE A 128 -41.07 5.11 -19.62
CA PHE A 128 -42.31 4.78 -18.87
C PHE A 128 -43.58 4.88 -19.72
N ARG A 129 -43.49 4.97 -21.07
CA ARG A 129 -44.61 4.97 -21.99
C ARG A 129 -44.93 3.62 -22.62
N ASP A 130 -44.16 2.59 -22.27
CA ASP A 130 -44.34 1.24 -22.83
C ASP A 130 -45.01 0.26 -21.84
N PHE A 131 -45.77 0.83 -20.85
CA PHE A 131 -46.64 0.07 -19.95
C PHE A 131 -48.08 0.58 -20.05
#